data_a049bafea947e462a49d0b9063dc6604
#
_entry.id   a049bafea947e462a49d0b9063dc6604
#
_cell.length_a   1.000
_cell.length_b   1.000
_cell.length_c   1.000
_cell.angle_alpha   90.00
_cell.angle_beta   90.00
_cell.angle_gamma   90.00
#
_symmetry.space_group_name_H-M   'P 1'
#
loop_
_entity.id
_entity.type
_entity.pdbx_description
1 polymer ?
#
loop_
_entity_poly.entity_id
_entity_poly.type
_entity_poly.pdbx_seq_one_letter_code
_entity_poly.pdbx_strand_id
1 'polypeptide(L)'
;MSKIAFIYPGQGAQVCGMGQDFYEQTEIGKQVFDLATEILGFSVPELCFTKNDRLDITEYTQAAMVTTSIAMTKVLEEKGVKPDVAAGLSLGEYCALYAAGAMTEKDAIATVRQRGILMQEAVPVGQGAMAAILAMDASAIEEVISGIDLSLIHI
;
A
#
# COMPACT_ATOMS: atom_id res chain seq x y z
N MET A 1 -11.65 -28.88 2.49
CA MET A 1 -10.39 -28.16 2.80
C MET A 1 -10.76 -26.70 3.07
N SER A 2 -10.18 -26.08 4.09
CA SER A 2 -10.33 -24.63 4.35
C SER A 2 -9.64 -23.84 3.24
N LYS A 3 -10.27 -22.74 2.81
CA LYS A 3 -9.70 -21.84 1.82
C LYS A 3 -8.89 -20.74 2.51
N ILE A 4 -7.86 -20.25 1.85
CA ILE A 4 -6.97 -19.17 2.32
C ILE A 4 -7.29 -17.93 1.50
N ALA A 5 -7.55 -16.81 2.19
CA ALA A 5 -7.70 -15.51 1.57
C ALA A 5 -6.51 -14.62 1.95
N PHE A 6 -5.88 -13.95 0.97
CA PHE A 6 -4.94 -12.88 1.22
C PHE A 6 -5.66 -11.55 1.09
N ILE A 7 -5.59 -10.74 2.16
CA ILE A 7 -6.24 -9.45 2.23
C ILE A 7 -5.18 -8.37 2.41
N TYR A 8 -5.17 -7.39 1.50
CA TYR A 8 -4.16 -6.34 1.45
C TYR A 8 -4.75 -5.00 1.90
N PRO A 9 -4.10 -4.31 2.85
CA PRO A 9 -4.57 -3.03 3.34
C PRO A 9 -4.39 -1.91 2.32
N GLY A 10 -5.14 -0.82 2.54
CA GLY A 10 -4.96 0.45 1.83
C GLY A 10 -4.00 1.40 2.54
N GLN A 11 -3.85 2.60 1.97
CA GLN A 11 -3.09 3.70 2.58
C GLN A 11 -3.65 4.05 3.97
N GLY A 12 -2.77 4.30 4.92
CA GLY A 12 -3.08 4.51 6.33
C GLY A 12 -2.62 3.36 7.24
N ALA A 13 -2.27 2.20 6.66
CA ALA A 13 -1.74 1.04 7.39
C ALA A 13 -0.19 1.03 7.46
N GLN A 14 0.49 1.98 6.83
CA GLN A 14 1.95 2.08 6.86
C GLN A 14 2.45 2.42 8.26
N VAL A 15 3.54 1.76 8.65
CA VAL A 15 4.25 2.04 9.90
C VAL A 15 5.76 1.94 9.68
N CYS A 16 6.53 2.75 10.39
CA CYS A 16 7.99 2.62 10.38
C CYS A 16 8.39 1.22 10.90
N GLY A 17 9.28 0.55 10.18
CA GLY A 17 9.69 -0.84 10.45
C GLY A 17 8.89 -1.89 9.69
N MET A 18 7.86 -1.52 8.91
CA MET A 18 7.06 -2.50 8.15
C MET A 18 7.91 -3.30 7.17
N GLY A 19 7.87 -4.62 7.30
CA GLY A 19 8.59 -5.56 6.44
C GLY A 19 10.08 -5.71 6.73
N GLN A 20 10.62 -5.05 7.76
CA GLN A 20 12.04 -5.12 8.11
C GLN A 20 12.48 -6.55 8.46
N ASP A 21 11.68 -7.28 9.21
CA ASP A 21 11.92 -8.68 9.56
C ASP A 21 11.97 -9.60 8.33
N PHE A 22 11.10 -9.37 7.35
CA PHE A 22 11.13 -10.10 6.06
C PHE A 22 12.39 -9.77 5.26
N TYR A 23 12.80 -8.50 5.23
CA TYR A 23 14.02 -8.06 4.56
C TYR A 23 15.28 -8.67 5.20
N GLU A 24 15.37 -8.65 6.52
CA GLU A 24 16.57 -9.08 7.26
C GLU A 24 16.69 -10.61 7.36
N GLN A 25 15.57 -11.33 7.43
CA GLN A 25 15.55 -12.76 7.73
C GLN A 25 15.32 -13.66 6.50
N THR A 26 14.96 -13.10 5.34
CA THR A 26 14.69 -13.87 4.14
C THR A 26 15.34 -13.28 2.91
N GLU A 27 15.99 -14.13 2.11
CA GLU A 27 16.61 -13.70 0.86
C GLU A 27 15.57 -13.19 -0.15
N ILE A 28 14.42 -13.86 -0.23
CA ILE A 28 13.35 -13.48 -1.17
C ILE A 28 12.70 -12.14 -0.78
N GLY A 29 12.53 -11.89 0.51
CA GLY A 29 12.06 -10.59 1.01
C GLY A 29 13.03 -9.47 0.65
N LYS A 30 14.33 -9.70 0.89
CA LYS A 30 15.39 -8.77 0.54
C LYS A 30 15.40 -8.44 -0.96
N GLN A 31 15.31 -9.46 -1.82
CA GLN A 31 15.28 -9.28 -3.28
C GLN A 31 14.14 -8.37 -3.75
N VAL A 32 12.95 -8.45 -3.12
CA VAL A 32 11.82 -7.58 -3.47
C VAL A 32 12.11 -6.11 -3.12
N PHE A 33 12.66 -5.84 -1.94
CA PHE A 33 13.03 -4.48 -1.54
C PHE A 33 14.17 -3.91 -2.38
N ASP A 34 15.15 -4.74 -2.74
CA ASP A 34 16.27 -4.34 -3.61
C ASP A 34 15.77 -4.03 -5.03
N LEU A 35 14.91 -4.87 -5.60
CA LEU A 35 14.24 -4.62 -6.88
C LEU A 35 13.41 -3.33 -6.85
N ALA A 36 12.64 -3.12 -5.80
CA ALA A 36 11.86 -1.89 -5.63
C ALA A 36 12.76 -0.65 -5.58
N THR A 37 13.90 -0.74 -4.88
CA THR A 37 14.90 0.33 -4.81
C THR A 37 15.44 0.66 -6.20
N GLU A 38 15.74 -0.35 -7.03
CA GLU A 38 16.19 -0.16 -8.41
C GLU A 38 15.10 0.52 -9.26
N ILE A 39 13.86 0.04 -9.20
CA ILE A 39 12.74 0.59 -9.98
C ILE A 39 12.43 2.04 -9.60
N LEU A 40 12.46 2.34 -8.31
CA LEU A 40 11.98 3.62 -7.76
C LEU A 40 13.07 4.69 -7.71
N GLY A 41 14.36 4.31 -7.77
CA GLY A 41 15.48 5.22 -7.72
C GLY A 41 15.76 5.84 -6.34
N PHE A 42 15.22 5.25 -5.28
CA PHE A 42 15.51 5.62 -3.89
C PHE A 42 15.46 4.38 -2.98
N SER A 43 16.16 4.42 -1.85
CA SER A 43 16.20 3.30 -0.90
C SER A 43 14.83 3.05 -0.25
N VAL A 44 14.18 1.94 -0.63
CA VAL A 44 12.91 1.52 -0.01
C VAL A 44 13.13 0.97 1.40
N PRO A 45 14.21 0.23 1.71
CA PRO A 45 14.54 -0.12 3.08
C PRO A 45 14.69 1.10 4.00
N GLU A 46 15.43 2.13 3.57
CA GLU A 46 15.58 3.36 4.36
C GLU A 46 14.23 4.06 4.58
N LEU A 47 13.40 4.16 3.54
CA LEU A 47 12.05 4.74 3.62
C LEU A 47 11.15 3.99 4.60
N CYS A 48 11.20 2.65 4.60
CA CYS A 48 10.31 1.82 5.43
C CYS A 48 10.84 1.62 6.87
N PHE A 49 12.16 1.50 7.05
CA PHE A 49 12.73 1.04 8.33
C PHE A 49 13.25 2.17 9.21
N THR A 50 13.57 3.33 8.61
CA THR A 50 14.05 4.49 9.36
C THR A 50 12.95 5.52 9.51
N LYS A 51 12.81 6.11 10.71
CA LYS A 51 11.83 7.16 10.96
C LYS A 51 12.11 8.38 10.07
N ASN A 52 11.12 8.76 9.27
CA ASN A 52 11.19 9.89 8.34
C ASN A 52 9.78 10.42 8.04
N ASP A 53 9.69 11.62 7.47
CA ASP A 53 8.42 12.27 7.13
C ASP A 53 7.90 11.88 5.74
N ARG A 54 8.69 11.15 4.93
CA ARG A 54 8.33 10.77 3.56
C ARG A 54 7.36 9.60 3.51
N LEU A 55 7.40 8.70 4.51
CA LEU A 55 6.57 7.50 4.53
C LEU A 55 5.06 7.84 4.50
N ASP A 56 4.66 8.99 5.03
CA ASP A 56 3.26 9.44 5.06
C ASP A 56 2.88 10.33 3.86
N ILE A 57 3.79 10.58 2.93
CA ILE A 57 3.51 11.27 1.67
C ILE A 57 3.03 10.24 0.65
N THR A 58 1.84 10.45 0.07
CA THR A 58 1.12 9.50 -0.77
C THR A 58 1.97 8.84 -1.86
N GLU A 59 2.79 9.61 -2.56
CA GLU A 59 3.65 9.10 -3.63
C GLU A 59 4.71 8.09 -3.14
N TYR A 60 5.13 8.17 -1.89
CA TYR A 60 6.06 7.23 -1.26
C TYR A 60 5.33 6.10 -0.54
N THR A 61 4.24 6.45 0.19
CA THR A 61 3.43 5.48 0.94
C THR A 61 2.98 4.33 0.06
N GLN A 62 2.44 4.62 -1.12
CA GLN A 62 1.88 3.58 -2.00
C GLN A 62 2.94 2.59 -2.46
N ALA A 63 4.08 3.07 -2.92
CA ALA A 63 5.18 2.21 -3.35
C ALA A 63 5.77 1.38 -2.19
N ALA A 64 5.94 1.99 -1.01
CA ALA A 64 6.44 1.32 0.19
C ALA A 64 5.52 0.18 0.64
N MET A 65 4.21 0.43 0.71
CA MET A 65 3.23 -0.56 1.14
C MET A 65 3.09 -1.73 0.14
N VAL A 66 3.08 -1.45 -1.16
CA VAL A 66 3.00 -2.50 -2.18
C VAL A 66 4.27 -3.35 -2.18
N THR A 67 5.45 -2.74 -2.07
CA THR A 67 6.72 -3.48 -1.94
C THR A 67 6.70 -4.40 -0.73
N THR A 68 6.32 -3.90 0.43
CA THR A 68 6.24 -4.67 1.67
C THR A 68 5.25 -5.84 1.54
N SER A 69 4.07 -5.58 0.99
CA SER A 69 3.03 -6.61 0.80
C SER A 69 3.46 -7.71 -0.17
N ILE A 70 4.14 -7.35 -1.26
CA ILE A 70 4.69 -8.32 -2.22
C ILE A 70 5.80 -9.17 -1.57
N ALA A 71 6.69 -8.54 -0.78
CA ALA A 71 7.74 -9.27 -0.06
C ALA A 71 7.14 -10.30 0.91
N MET A 72 6.14 -9.91 1.71
CA MET A 72 5.41 -10.82 2.60
C MET A 72 4.73 -11.95 1.82
N THR A 73 4.08 -11.64 0.71
CA THR A 73 3.40 -12.62 -0.15
C THR A 73 4.38 -13.66 -0.67
N LYS A 74 5.51 -13.23 -1.24
CA LYS A 74 6.54 -14.15 -1.78
C LYS A 74 7.13 -15.06 -0.70
N VAL A 75 7.38 -14.52 0.49
CA VAL A 75 7.89 -15.33 1.61
C VAL A 75 6.86 -16.38 2.06
N LEU A 76 5.57 -16.03 2.10
CA LEU A 76 4.52 -16.99 2.43
C LEU A 76 4.40 -18.07 1.34
N GLU A 77 4.44 -17.70 0.08
CA GLU A 77 4.38 -18.62 -1.06
C GLU A 77 5.58 -19.59 -1.09
N GLU A 78 6.79 -19.09 -0.78
CA GLU A 78 8.00 -19.93 -0.64
C GLU A 78 7.83 -20.97 0.47
N LYS A 79 7.11 -20.61 1.54
CA LYS A 79 6.76 -21.54 2.65
C LYS A 79 5.56 -22.43 2.35
N GLY A 80 5.04 -22.39 1.12
CA GLY A 80 3.92 -23.22 0.68
C GLY A 80 2.53 -22.69 1.05
N VAL A 81 2.43 -21.48 1.61
CA VAL A 81 1.15 -20.81 1.91
C VAL A 81 0.73 -19.97 0.71
N LYS A 82 -0.29 -20.44 -0.01
CA LYS A 82 -0.81 -19.78 -1.22
C LYS A 82 -2.28 -19.40 -1.04
N PRO A 83 -2.72 -18.27 -1.59
CA PRO A 83 -4.12 -17.88 -1.51
C PRO A 83 -4.97 -18.65 -2.52
N ASP A 84 -6.20 -18.99 -2.10
CA ASP A 84 -7.28 -19.41 -3.01
C ASP A 84 -8.00 -18.19 -3.60
N VAL A 85 -7.96 -17.06 -2.87
CA VAL A 85 -8.56 -15.78 -3.23
C VAL A 85 -7.74 -14.64 -2.66
N ALA A 86 -7.68 -13.53 -3.38
CA ALA A 86 -7.02 -12.31 -2.93
C ALA A 86 -7.96 -11.11 -3.07
N ALA A 87 -7.88 -10.18 -2.12
CA ALA A 87 -8.60 -8.91 -2.17
C ALA A 87 -7.72 -7.79 -1.61
N GLY A 88 -7.95 -6.57 -2.04
CA GLY A 88 -7.17 -5.41 -1.60
C GLY A 88 -8.00 -4.14 -1.57
N LEU A 89 -7.74 -3.29 -0.58
CA LEU A 89 -8.35 -1.98 -0.44
C LEU A 89 -7.49 -0.94 -1.17
N SER A 90 -8.06 -0.22 -2.15
CA SER A 90 -7.39 0.88 -2.86
C SER A 90 -6.03 0.43 -3.46
N LEU A 91 -4.89 0.90 -2.93
CA LEU A 91 -3.57 0.43 -3.39
C LEU A 91 -3.33 -1.07 -3.15
N GLY A 92 -4.00 -1.66 -2.17
CA GLY A 92 -3.93 -3.10 -1.90
C GLY A 92 -4.47 -3.97 -3.04
N GLU A 93 -5.30 -3.43 -3.93
CA GLU A 93 -5.77 -4.10 -5.14
C GLU A 93 -4.61 -4.52 -6.05
N TYR A 94 -3.56 -3.71 -6.15
CA TYR A 94 -2.35 -4.06 -6.92
C TYR A 94 -1.61 -5.25 -6.31
N CYS A 95 -1.62 -5.38 -4.99
CA CYS A 95 -1.09 -6.56 -4.32
C CYS A 95 -1.95 -7.81 -4.58
N ALA A 96 -3.28 -7.65 -4.61
CA ALA A 96 -4.19 -8.74 -4.95
C ALA A 96 -4.05 -9.18 -6.41
N LEU A 97 -3.86 -8.24 -7.35
CA LEU A 97 -3.57 -8.53 -8.76
C LEU A 97 -2.24 -9.26 -8.92
N TYR A 98 -1.21 -8.87 -8.17
CA TYR A 98 0.05 -9.60 -8.10
C TYR A 98 -0.15 -11.04 -7.59
N ALA A 99 -0.82 -11.23 -6.46
CA ALA A 99 -1.07 -12.54 -5.87
C ALA A 99 -1.92 -13.44 -6.77
N ALA A 100 -2.81 -12.86 -7.57
CA ALA A 100 -3.61 -13.57 -8.58
C ALA A 100 -2.83 -13.89 -9.88
N GLY A 101 -1.58 -13.46 -10.01
CA GLY A 101 -0.76 -13.64 -11.21
C GLY A 101 -1.19 -12.76 -12.41
N ALA A 102 -2.04 -11.77 -12.18
CA ALA A 102 -2.50 -10.84 -13.21
C ALA A 102 -1.51 -9.69 -13.46
N MET A 103 -0.55 -9.48 -12.58
CA MET A 103 0.44 -8.41 -12.64
C MET A 103 1.78 -8.91 -12.14
N THR A 104 2.88 -8.46 -12.73
CA THR A 104 4.22 -8.76 -12.21
C THR A 104 4.56 -7.86 -11.01
N GLU A 105 5.51 -8.28 -10.17
CA GLU A 105 5.99 -7.45 -9.06
C GLU A 105 6.55 -6.11 -9.55
N LYS A 106 7.28 -6.11 -10.65
CA LYS A 106 7.83 -4.91 -11.28
C LYS A 106 6.74 -3.94 -11.72
N ASP A 107 5.73 -4.47 -12.41
CA ASP A 107 4.62 -3.64 -12.90
C ASP A 107 3.78 -3.08 -11.76
N ALA A 108 3.52 -3.87 -10.72
CA ALA A 108 2.79 -3.42 -9.55
C ALA A 108 3.50 -2.26 -8.85
N ILE A 109 4.81 -2.40 -8.57
CA ILE A 109 5.61 -1.36 -7.92
C ILE A 109 5.70 -0.10 -8.77
N ALA A 110 5.98 -0.23 -10.08
CA ALA A 110 6.07 0.91 -10.98
C ALA A 110 4.73 1.64 -11.15
N THR A 111 3.64 0.88 -11.29
CA THR A 111 2.29 1.46 -11.47
C THR A 111 1.83 2.20 -10.23
N VAL A 112 2.00 1.64 -9.03
CA VAL A 112 1.56 2.35 -7.81
C VAL A 112 2.44 3.56 -7.49
N ARG A 113 3.70 3.56 -7.91
CA ARG A 113 4.55 4.77 -7.84
C ARG A 113 3.94 5.88 -8.69
N GLN A 114 3.60 5.60 -9.94
CA GLN A 114 2.98 6.58 -10.82
C GLN A 114 1.61 7.02 -10.31
N ARG A 115 0.80 6.07 -9.81
CA ARG A 115 -0.49 6.37 -9.18
C ARG A 115 -0.32 7.33 -7.98
N GLY A 116 0.64 7.05 -7.11
CA GLY A 116 0.93 7.88 -5.94
C GLY A 116 1.35 9.30 -6.31
N ILE A 117 2.17 9.47 -7.34
CA ILE A 117 2.57 10.78 -7.89
C ILE A 117 1.34 11.54 -8.40
N LEU A 118 0.53 10.92 -9.26
CA LEU A 118 -0.66 11.55 -9.82
C LEU A 118 -1.68 11.95 -8.75
N MET A 119 -1.87 11.11 -7.73
CA MET A 119 -2.74 11.43 -6.60
C MET A 119 -2.19 12.59 -5.76
N GLN A 120 -0.88 12.65 -5.56
CA GLN A 120 -0.24 13.74 -4.82
C GLN A 120 -0.27 15.06 -5.59
N GLU A 121 -0.16 15.00 -6.92
CA GLU A 121 -0.30 16.18 -7.80
C GLU A 121 -1.74 16.68 -7.84
N ALA A 122 -2.73 15.78 -7.86
CA ALA A 122 -4.15 16.13 -7.86
C ALA A 122 -4.56 16.85 -6.57
N VAL A 123 -3.98 16.49 -5.42
CA VAL A 123 -4.21 17.14 -4.12
C VAL A 123 -2.86 17.35 -3.43
N PRO A 124 -2.20 18.49 -3.65
CA PRO A 124 -0.91 18.78 -3.05
C PRO A 124 -0.95 18.81 -1.51
N VAL A 125 0.20 18.52 -0.89
CA VAL A 125 0.34 18.53 0.57
C VAL A 125 -0.18 19.85 1.16
N GLY A 126 -1.06 19.75 2.15
CA GLY A 126 -1.65 20.90 2.84
C GLY A 126 -2.87 21.53 2.16
N GLN A 127 -3.28 21.05 0.98
CA GLN A 127 -4.48 21.53 0.28
C GLN A 127 -5.71 20.64 0.48
N GLY A 128 -5.52 19.42 0.97
CA GLY A 128 -6.60 18.49 1.22
C GLY A 128 -6.26 17.52 2.35
N ALA A 129 -7.25 16.76 2.76
CA ALA A 129 -7.10 15.70 3.76
C ALA A 129 -8.05 14.55 3.44
N MET A 130 -7.72 13.36 3.95
CA MET A 130 -8.59 12.21 3.94
C MET A 130 -8.74 11.69 5.36
N ALA A 131 -9.97 11.38 5.75
CA ALA A 131 -10.27 10.78 7.05
C ALA A 131 -11.14 9.54 6.86
N ALA A 132 -10.80 8.46 7.56
CA ALA A 132 -11.64 7.29 7.68
C ALA A 132 -12.56 7.48 8.90
N ILE A 133 -13.86 7.60 8.67
CA ILE A 133 -14.83 7.74 9.74
C ILE A 133 -15.26 6.34 10.20
N LEU A 134 -15.09 6.07 11.49
CA LEU A 134 -15.45 4.80 12.10
C LEU A 134 -16.62 4.96 13.06
N ALA A 135 -17.58 4.03 12.97
CA ALA A 135 -18.72 3.91 13.90
C ALA A 135 -19.59 5.18 14.00
N MET A 136 -19.76 5.91 12.90
CA MET A 136 -20.69 7.05 12.79
C MET A 136 -21.71 6.76 11.69
N ASP A 137 -22.97 7.13 11.94
CA ASP A 137 -24.05 6.98 10.96
C ASP A 137 -23.84 7.91 9.76
N ALA A 138 -24.18 7.44 8.56
CA ALA A 138 -24.00 8.19 7.31
C ALA A 138 -24.74 9.55 7.37
N SER A 139 -25.93 9.61 7.95
CA SER A 139 -26.71 10.85 8.12
C SER A 139 -25.98 11.91 8.96
N ALA A 140 -25.26 11.50 10.00
CA ALA A 140 -24.47 12.40 10.82
C ALA A 140 -23.24 12.95 10.04
N ILE A 141 -22.64 12.12 9.21
CA ILE A 141 -21.55 12.55 8.31
C ILE A 141 -22.08 13.55 7.29
N GLU A 142 -23.21 13.25 6.66
CA GLU A 142 -23.87 14.14 5.68
C GLU A 142 -24.22 15.50 6.30
N GLU A 143 -24.72 15.54 7.54
CA GLU A 143 -24.99 16.77 8.25
C GLU A 143 -23.73 17.63 8.46
N VAL A 144 -22.63 17.02 8.90
CA VAL A 144 -21.35 17.71 9.12
C VAL A 144 -20.78 18.28 7.82
N ILE A 145 -20.85 17.53 6.72
CA ILE A 145 -20.27 17.95 5.42
C ILE A 145 -21.19 18.85 4.61
N SER A 146 -22.48 18.95 4.94
CA SER A 146 -23.47 19.73 4.19
C SER A 146 -23.14 21.22 4.07
N GLY A 147 -22.37 21.77 5.01
CA GLY A 147 -21.90 23.16 5.02
C GLY A 147 -20.51 23.36 4.41
N ILE A 148 -19.90 22.31 3.85
CA ILE A 148 -18.53 22.35 3.30
C ILE A 148 -18.61 22.43 1.77
N ASP A 149 -18.18 23.54 1.19
CA ASP A 149 -18.09 23.72 -0.27
C ASP A 149 -16.78 23.10 -0.81
N LEU A 150 -16.65 21.79 -0.69
CA LEU A 150 -15.51 21.02 -1.17
C LEU A 150 -15.97 19.80 -1.99
N SER A 151 -15.10 19.37 -2.90
CA SER A 151 -15.31 18.10 -3.60
C SER A 151 -15.05 16.94 -2.62
N LEU A 152 -16.07 16.12 -2.40
CA LEU A 152 -15.99 14.90 -1.57
C LEU A 152 -16.09 13.67 -2.44
N ILE A 153 -15.19 12.72 -2.22
CA ILE A 153 -15.19 11.42 -2.90
C ILE A 153 -15.54 10.35 -1.86
N HIS A 154 -16.66 9.68 -2.09
CA HIS A 154 -17.03 8.50 -1.33
C HIS A 154 -16.53 7.24 -2.05
N ILE A 155 -15.73 6.47 -1.35
CA ILE A 155 -15.21 5.18 -1.83
C ILE A 155 -15.92 4.05 -1.10
#